data_595dd258ec11fb5b5c0ab8addd767dcc
#
_entry.id   595dd258ec11fb5b5c0ab8addd767dcc
#
_cell.length_a   1.000
_cell.length_b   1.000
_cell.length_c   1.000
_cell.angle_alpha   90.00
_cell.angle_beta   90.00
_cell.angle_gamma   90.00
#
_symmetry.space_group_name_H-M   'P 1'
#
loop_
_entity.id
_entity.type
_entity.pdbx_description
1 polymer ?
#
loop_
_entity_poly.entity_id
_entity_poly.type
_entity_poly.pdbx_seq_one_letter_code
_entity_poly.pdbx_strand_id
1 'polypeptide(L)'
;MASIEIKNVGPLADTGQIDLGRFNVIIGKQSTGKSTFMKILCFCQWLEKKIMTGDDKQLIYNYTHYHRFLKELRQFHRFPNHYFTPQSLISYSGEAVTIELQGNKNVKIGRQPDLENIRHNTKLSFIPSERNLATALKNVDRVYKSYELDVLFNHLFEWDEARENYTEEHPVELNIIGNMDYYYDPNQGDVIHLKDKRRKISPFYVSSGV
;
A
#
# COMPACT_ATOMS: atom_id res chain seq x y z
N MET A 1 0.97 16.93 12.32
CA MET A 1 1.28 15.49 12.48
C MET A 1 0.04 14.73 12.06
N ALA A 2 0.17 13.77 11.18
CA ALA A 2 -0.99 13.04 10.69
C ALA A 2 -1.55 12.12 11.79
N SER A 3 -2.86 11.89 11.79
CA SER A 3 -3.53 10.97 12.72
C SER A 3 -4.66 10.21 12.05
N ILE A 4 -5.05 9.08 12.63
CA ILE A 4 -6.15 8.26 12.14
C ILE A 4 -6.93 7.61 13.31
N GLU A 5 -8.25 7.53 13.15
CA GLU A 5 -9.14 6.78 14.03
C GLU A 5 -10.07 5.92 13.18
N ILE A 6 -10.25 4.66 13.57
CA ILE A 6 -11.12 3.72 12.86
C ILE A 6 -12.02 3.01 13.87
N LYS A 7 -13.34 3.03 13.62
CA LYS A 7 -14.34 2.33 14.45
C LYS A 7 -15.26 1.48 13.59
N ASN A 8 -15.58 0.28 14.09
CA ASN A 8 -16.55 -0.64 13.49
C ASN A 8 -16.29 -0.92 12.00
N VAL A 9 -15.02 -1.20 11.64
CA VAL A 9 -14.64 -1.57 10.27
C VAL A 9 -14.01 -2.97 10.29
N GLY A 10 -14.73 -3.96 9.74
CA GLY A 10 -14.30 -5.35 9.76
C GLY A 10 -13.93 -5.82 11.17
N PRO A 11 -12.70 -6.33 11.40
CA PRO A 11 -12.28 -6.80 12.73
C PRO A 11 -11.89 -5.66 13.70
N LEU A 12 -11.87 -4.41 13.25
CA LEU A 12 -11.53 -3.25 14.08
C LEU A 12 -12.79 -2.74 14.81
N ALA A 13 -12.85 -2.90 16.13
CA ALA A 13 -13.94 -2.36 16.94
C ALA A 13 -13.74 -0.85 17.16
N ASP A 14 -12.65 -0.45 17.79
CA ASP A 14 -12.25 0.95 18.02
C ASP A 14 -10.74 1.01 18.19
N THR A 15 -10.06 1.82 17.40
CA THR A 15 -8.63 2.02 17.52
C THR A 15 -8.27 3.17 18.45
N GLY A 16 -9.24 4.02 18.82
CA GLY A 16 -8.95 5.36 19.29
C GLY A 16 -8.22 6.18 18.23
N GLN A 17 -7.90 7.42 18.58
CA GLN A 17 -7.04 8.26 17.74
C GLN A 17 -5.58 7.80 17.87
N ILE A 18 -4.95 7.53 16.73
CA ILE A 18 -3.54 7.14 16.64
C ILE A 18 -2.80 8.25 15.89
N ASP A 19 -1.83 8.87 16.55
CA ASP A 19 -0.93 9.82 15.93
C ASP A 19 0.17 9.08 15.17
N LEU A 20 0.39 9.47 13.92
CA LEU A 20 1.32 8.79 13.01
C LEU A 20 2.71 9.42 13.11
N GLY A 21 3.66 8.67 13.64
CA GLY A 21 5.06 9.05 13.69
C GLY A 21 5.81 8.73 12.38
N ARG A 22 7.11 9.04 12.37
CA ARG A 22 8.00 8.69 11.25
C ARG A 22 8.12 7.17 11.08
N PHE A 23 8.08 6.43 12.19
CA PHE A 23 8.05 4.97 12.24
C PHE A 23 6.89 4.55 13.15
N ASN A 24 6.07 3.62 12.67
CA ASN A 24 4.95 3.07 13.42
C ASN A 24 5.05 1.54 13.38
N VAL A 25 4.97 0.90 14.54
CA VAL A 25 4.99 -0.56 14.65
C VAL A 25 3.66 -1.03 15.21
N ILE A 26 2.97 -1.90 14.47
CA ILE A 26 1.68 -2.46 14.85
C ILE A 26 1.86 -3.93 15.19
N ILE A 27 1.64 -4.28 16.46
CA ILE A 27 1.73 -5.64 16.97
C ILE A 27 0.36 -6.14 17.45
N GLY A 28 0.14 -7.42 17.44
CA GLY A 28 -1.09 -8.05 17.92
C GLY A 28 -1.25 -9.46 17.37
N LYS A 29 -2.21 -10.19 17.93
CA LYS A 29 -2.55 -11.56 17.52
C LYS A 29 -2.98 -11.60 16.04
N GLN A 30 -2.98 -12.79 15.44
CA GLN A 30 -3.52 -13.00 14.10
C GLN A 30 -5.01 -12.60 14.06
N SER A 31 -5.47 -12.09 12.92
CA SER A 31 -6.86 -11.69 12.66
C SER A 31 -7.43 -10.54 13.51
N THR A 32 -6.59 -9.78 14.21
CA THR A 32 -7.02 -8.61 15.02
C THR A 32 -7.19 -7.31 14.22
N GLY A 33 -7.06 -7.35 12.89
CA GLY A 33 -7.29 -6.17 12.04
C GLY A 33 -6.05 -5.35 11.70
N LYS A 34 -4.83 -5.79 12.03
CA LYS A 34 -3.58 -5.07 11.68
C LYS A 34 -3.50 -4.73 10.20
N SER A 35 -3.72 -5.71 9.33
CA SER A 35 -3.72 -5.49 7.87
C SER A 35 -4.88 -4.59 7.42
N THR A 36 -6.05 -4.68 8.07
CA THR A 36 -7.19 -3.79 7.79
C THR A 36 -6.84 -2.34 8.10
N PHE A 37 -6.22 -2.10 9.27
CA PHE A 37 -5.75 -0.77 9.66
C PHE A 37 -4.75 -0.21 8.64
N MET A 38 -3.71 -0.98 8.30
CA MET A 38 -2.68 -0.55 7.34
C MET A 38 -3.25 -0.27 5.94
N LYS A 39 -4.20 -1.07 5.49
CA LYS A 39 -4.87 -0.90 4.21
C LYS A 39 -5.70 0.39 4.17
N ILE A 40 -6.46 0.69 5.23
CA ILE A 40 -7.25 1.92 5.33
C ILE A 40 -6.32 3.13 5.37
N LEU A 41 -5.27 3.09 6.19
CA LEU A 41 -4.28 4.15 6.27
C LEU A 41 -3.63 4.42 4.90
N CYS A 42 -3.17 3.37 4.23
CA CYS A 42 -2.58 3.47 2.89
C CYS A 42 -3.53 4.14 1.89
N PHE A 43 -4.81 3.76 1.90
CA PHE A 43 -5.80 4.36 1.02
C PHE A 43 -6.04 5.84 1.32
N CYS A 44 -6.10 6.23 2.59
CA CYS A 44 -6.25 7.63 2.98
C CYS A 44 -5.05 8.47 2.50
N GLN A 45 -3.84 7.98 2.70
CA GLN A 45 -2.61 8.64 2.23
C GLN A 45 -2.53 8.68 0.69
N TRP A 46 -2.96 7.62 0.02
CA TRP A 46 -3.03 7.60 -1.45
C TRP A 46 -4.03 8.63 -1.97
N LEU A 47 -5.21 8.75 -1.35
CA LEU A 47 -6.21 9.73 -1.73
C LEU A 47 -5.73 11.16 -1.45
N GLU A 48 -5.08 11.39 -0.31
CA GLU A 48 -4.44 12.66 -0.01
C GLU A 48 -3.44 13.07 -1.09
N LYS A 49 -2.52 12.16 -1.45
CA LYS A 49 -1.56 12.40 -2.53
C LYS A 49 -2.25 12.69 -3.86
N LYS A 50 -3.29 11.94 -4.20
CA LYS A 50 -4.06 12.13 -5.44
C LYS A 50 -4.73 13.51 -5.50
N ILE A 51 -5.29 13.98 -4.37
CA ILE A 51 -5.89 15.32 -4.26
C ILE A 51 -4.82 16.41 -4.43
N MET A 52 -3.63 16.21 -3.83
CA MET A 52 -2.54 17.19 -3.92
C MET A 52 -1.93 17.30 -5.32
N THR A 53 -1.93 16.22 -6.10
CA THR A 53 -1.28 16.19 -7.43
C THR A 53 -2.24 16.43 -8.59
N GLY A 54 -3.55 16.37 -8.35
CA GLY A 54 -4.60 16.48 -9.38
C GLY A 54 -5.44 17.76 -9.27
N ASP A 55 -6.57 17.76 -9.96
CA ASP A 55 -7.63 18.77 -9.76
C ASP A 55 -8.37 18.47 -8.44
N ASP A 56 -7.93 19.12 -7.40
CA ASP A 56 -8.38 18.90 -6.04
C ASP A 56 -9.89 19.12 -5.85
N LYS A 57 -10.47 20.19 -6.45
CA LYS A 57 -11.90 20.52 -6.32
C LYS A 57 -12.76 19.44 -6.96
N GLN A 58 -12.41 19.02 -8.18
CA GLN A 58 -13.14 17.99 -8.89
C GLN A 58 -13.00 16.62 -8.20
N LEU A 59 -11.80 16.30 -7.70
CA LEU A 59 -11.57 15.05 -6.97
C LEU A 59 -12.38 15.02 -5.67
N ILE A 60 -12.29 16.05 -4.82
CA ILE A 60 -13.06 16.14 -3.58
C ILE A 60 -14.56 15.99 -3.86
N TYR A 61 -15.08 16.70 -4.88
CA TYR A 61 -16.48 16.58 -5.28
C TYR A 61 -16.86 15.14 -5.65
N ASN A 62 -16.05 14.47 -6.46
CA ASN A 62 -16.32 13.10 -6.91
C ASN A 62 -16.35 12.09 -5.74
N TYR A 63 -15.42 12.23 -4.80
CA TYR A 63 -15.35 11.31 -3.65
C TYR A 63 -16.44 11.55 -2.62
N THR A 64 -16.92 12.79 -2.47
CA THR A 64 -17.97 13.13 -1.52
C THR A 64 -19.38 12.86 -2.06
N HIS A 65 -19.64 13.09 -3.36
CA HIS A 65 -21.01 13.04 -3.91
C HIS A 65 -21.38 11.71 -4.55
N TYR A 66 -20.41 10.97 -5.13
CA TYR A 66 -20.72 9.77 -5.89
C TYR A 66 -20.42 8.45 -5.18
N HIS A 67 -20.29 8.46 -3.85
CA HIS A 67 -19.91 7.28 -3.04
C HIS A 67 -18.62 6.59 -3.52
N ARG A 68 -17.79 7.33 -4.24
CA ARG A 68 -16.58 6.81 -4.88
C ARG A 68 -15.56 6.34 -3.86
N PHE A 69 -15.50 6.99 -2.70
CA PHE A 69 -14.58 6.66 -1.62
C PHE A 69 -14.65 5.18 -1.22
N LEU A 70 -15.84 4.70 -0.80
CA LEU A 70 -15.98 3.30 -0.38
C LEU A 70 -15.85 2.31 -1.52
N LYS A 71 -16.32 2.69 -2.71
CA LYS A 71 -16.18 1.84 -3.90
C LYS A 71 -14.70 1.60 -4.19
N GLU A 72 -13.89 2.65 -4.24
CA GLU A 72 -12.47 2.55 -4.55
C GLU A 72 -11.67 1.94 -3.39
N LEU A 73 -11.97 2.28 -2.13
CA LEU A 73 -11.34 1.63 -0.96
C LEU A 73 -11.53 0.11 -0.98
N ARG A 74 -12.74 -0.35 -1.29
CA ARG A 74 -13.04 -1.78 -1.41
C ARG A 74 -12.30 -2.42 -2.56
N GLN A 75 -12.26 -1.79 -3.71
CA GLN A 75 -11.58 -2.28 -4.90
C GLN A 75 -10.06 -2.32 -4.70
N PHE A 76 -9.49 -1.24 -4.19
CA PHE A 76 -8.05 -1.06 -3.97
C PHE A 76 -7.45 -2.12 -3.03
N HIS A 77 -8.19 -2.48 -1.98
CA HIS A 77 -7.71 -3.42 -0.97
C HIS A 77 -8.52 -4.72 -0.86
N ARG A 78 -9.43 -4.97 -1.80
CA ARG A 78 -10.30 -6.16 -1.81
C ARG A 78 -11.10 -6.34 -0.53
N PHE A 79 -11.66 -5.26 0.01
CA PHE A 79 -12.50 -5.36 1.22
C PHE A 79 -13.88 -5.95 0.92
N PRO A 80 -14.37 -6.91 1.74
CA PRO A 80 -15.74 -7.43 1.64
C PRO A 80 -16.77 -6.33 1.96
N ASN A 81 -17.94 -6.45 1.35
CA ASN A 81 -19.00 -5.47 1.55
C ASN A 81 -19.45 -5.30 3.02
N HIS A 82 -19.44 -6.37 3.78
CA HIS A 82 -19.90 -6.39 5.17
C HIS A 82 -18.91 -5.73 6.17
N TYR A 83 -17.70 -5.34 5.73
CA TYR A 83 -16.75 -4.64 6.60
C TYR A 83 -17.20 -3.24 6.99
N PHE A 84 -18.05 -2.62 6.16
CA PHE A 84 -18.52 -1.25 6.39
C PHE A 84 -20.02 -1.28 6.74
N THR A 85 -20.34 -0.86 7.93
CA THR A 85 -21.69 -0.83 8.51
C THR A 85 -22.18 0.60 8.73
N PRO A 86 -23.45 0.85 9.06
CA PRO A 86 -23.93 2.18 9.44
C PRO A 86 -23.19 2.80 10.64
N GLN A 87 -22.53 1.98 11.47
CA GLN A 87 -21.78 2.39 12.65
C GLN A 87 -20.28 2.61 12.37
N SER A 88 -19.83 2.35 11.14
CA SER A 88 -18.41 2.52 10.80
C SER A 88 -18.00 3.98 10.82
N LEU A 89 -16.78 4.23 11.30
CA LEU A 89 -16.12 5.53 11.28
C LEU A 89 -14.68 5.35 10.78
N ILE A 90 -14.28 6.21 9.86
CA ILE A 90 -12.87 6.45 9.54
C ILE A 90 -12.67 7.94 9.63
N SER A 91 -11.78 8.38 10.51
CA SER A 91 -11.34 9.77 10.63
C SER A 91 -9.83 9.83 10.39
N TYR A 92 -9.41 10.50 9.34
CA TYR A 92 -8.01 10.69 8.97
C TYR A 92 -7.73 12.18 8.88
N SER A 93 -6.69 12.62 9.58
CA SER A 93 -6.14 13.97 9.47
C SER A 93 -4.72 13.85 8.93
N GLY A 94 -4.55 14.15 7.66
CA GLY A 94 -3.26 14.18 7.00
C GLY A 94 -2.59 15.54 7.10
N GLU A 95 -1.55 15.73 6.30
CA GLU A 95 -0.85 17.03 6.22
C GLU A 95 -1.63 18.03 5.36
N ALA A 96 -2.27 17.56 4.30
CA ALA A 96 -2.96 18.35 3.31
C ALA A 96 -4.49 18.26 3.39
N VAL A 97 -5.03 17.12 3.81
CA VAL A 97 -6.47 16.88 3.83
C VAL A 97 -6.94 16.22 5.13
N THR A 98 -8.22 16.42 5.42
CA THR A 98 -8.97 15.61 6.39
C THR A 98 -9.98 14.76 5.66
N ILE A 99 -10.14 13.51 6.06
CA ILE A 99 -11.09 12.56 5.49
C ILE A 99 -11.92 11.99 6.64
N GLU A 100 -13.23 12.11 6.55
CA GLU A 100 -14.17 11.55 7.52
C GLU A 100 -15.22 10.72 6.80
N LEU A 101 -15.25 9.41 7.07
CA LEU A 101 -16.33 8.52 6.68
C LEU A 101 -17.21 8.25 7.89
N GLN A 102 -18.51 8.53 7.79
CA GLN A 102 -19.52 8.17 8.77
C GLN A 102 -20.51 7.16 8.19
N GLY A 103 -20.60 6.01 8.81
CA GLY A 103 -21.42 4.90 8.31
C GLY A 103 -20.84 4.29 7.04
N ASN A 104 -21.71 3.94 6.11
CA ASN A 104 -21.33 3.29 4.86
C ASN A 104 -21.59 4.15 3.61
N LYS A 105 -21.81 5.46 3.79
CA LYS A 105 -22.15 6.36 2.67
C LYS A 105 -21.59 7.79 2.80
N ASN A 106 -21.60 8.36 4.00
CA ASN A 106 -21.31 9.77 4.19
C ASN A 106 -19.81 10.00 4.30
N VAL A 107 -19.24 10.68 3.33
CA VAL A 107 -17.82 11.03 3.30
C VAL A 107 -17.70 12.56 3.25
N LYS A 108 -16.87 13.11 4.11
CA LYS A 108 -16.44 14.48 4.08
C LYS A 108 -14.95 14.55 3.85
N ILE A 109 -14.52 15.43 2.96
CA ILE A 109 -13.11 15.69 2.71
C ILE A 109 -12.90 17.18 2.82
N GLY A 110 -12.06 17.58 3.77
CA GLY A 110 -11.65 18.96 4.00
C GLY A 110 -10.20 19.17 3.58
N ARG A 111 -9.82 20.41 3.33
CA ARG A 111 -8.43 20.82 3.09
C ARG A 111 -7.82 21.39 4.35
N GLN A 112 -6.55 21.12 4.57
CA GLN A 112 -5.77 21.84 5.57
C GLN A 112 -5.36 23.22 5.02
N PRO A 113 -5.29 24.25 5.88
CA PRO A 113 -5.05 25.64 5.45
C PRO A 113 -3.71 25.89 4.73
N ASP A 114 -2.67 25.09 5.01
CA ASP A 114 -1.31 25.30 4.52
C ASP A 114 -0.98 24.53 3.23
N LEU A 115 -1.98 24.15 2.44
CA LEU A 115 -1.84 23.25 1.28
C LEU A 115 -0.89 23.78 0.20
N GLU A 116 -0.80 25.10 0.03
CA GLU A 116 0.02 25.74 -1.01
C GLU A 116 1.54 25.53 -0.80
N ASN A 117 1.95 25.26 0.42
CA ASN A 117 3.36 25.10 0.80
C ASN A 117 3.81 23.62 0.88
N ILE A 118 2.87 22.67 0.81
CA ILE A 118 3.16 21.25 0.98
C ILE A 118 3.41 20.62 -0.39
N ARG A 119 4.66 20.60 -0.82
CA ARG A 119 5.08 19.85 -2.03
C ARG A 119 5.59 18.47 -1.62
N HIS A 120 4.70 17.50 -1.46
CA HIS A 120 5.11 16.12 -1.24
C HIS A 120 5.18 15.33 -2.55
N ASN A 121 6.38 15.12 -3.04
CA ASN A 121 6.66 14.14 -4.09
C ASN A 121 7.09 12.80 -3.46
N THR A 122 6.45 12.40 -2.38
CA THR A 122 6.78 11.17 -1.66
C THR A 122 6.16 9.97 -2.38
N LYS A 123 6.96 8.97 -2.69
CA LYS A 123 6.44 7.69 -3.18
C LYS A 123 5.66 7.01 -2.04
N LEU A 124 4.43 6.62 -2.32
CA LEU A 124 3.63 5.78 -1.43
C LEU A 124 3.63 4.37 -1.99
N SER A 125 4.14 3.41 -1.24
CA SER A 125 4.12 1.99 -1.62
C SER A 125 3.52 1.16 -0.49
N PHE A 126 2.63 0.24 -0.84
CA PHE A 126 2.06 -0.74 0.07
C PHE A 126 2.59 -2.12 -0.29
N ILE A 127 3.34 -2.73 0.61
CA ILE A 127 3.85 -4.09 0.44
C ILE A 127 2.83 -5.08 1.01
N PRO A 128 2.07 -5.80 0.17
CA PRO A 128 1.05 -6.74 0.64
C PRO A 128 1.66 -8.00 1.27
N SER A 129 0.87 -8.72 2.07
CA SER A 129 1.27 -10.02 2.63
C SER A 129 1.54 -11.05 1.54
N GLU A 130 0.85 -10.92 0.41
CA GLU A 130 0.93 -11.77 -0.77
C GLU A 130 2.13 -11.43 -1.68
N ARG A 131 3.07 -10.62 -1.21
CA ARG A 131 4.25 -10.17 -1.99
C ARG A 131 5.08 -11.30 -2.61
N ASN A 132 5.03 -12.50 -2.03
CA ASN A 132 5.73 -13.68 -2.57
C ASN A 132 5.22 -14.09 -3.97
N LEU A 133 4.01 -13.65 -4.37
CA LEU A 133 3.52 -13.85 -5.73
C LEU A 133 4.36 -13.11 -6.77
N ALA A 134 5.07 -12.04 -6.40
CA ALA A 134 5.94 -11.30 -7.31
C ALA A 134 6.99 -12.19 -7.97
N THR A 135 7.54 -13.15 -7.22
CA THR A 135 8.55 -14.09 -7.73
C THR A 135 7.96 -15.26 -8.53
N ALA A 136 6.67 -15.55 -8.37
CA ALA A 136 5.97 -16.66 -9.01
C ALA A 136 5.25 -16.24 -10.32
N LEU A 137 4.89 -14.98 -10.46
CA LEU A 137 4.17 -14.47 -11.63
C LEU A 137 5.14 -13.94 -12.69
N LYS A 138 5.10 -14.58 -13.86
CA LYS A 138 5.76 -14.08 -15.07
C LYS A 138 4.76 -13.31 -15.94
N ASN A 139 5.21 -12.27 -16.64
CA ASN A 139 4.39 -11.44 -17.54
C ASN A 139 3.22 -10.74 -16.85
N VAL A 140 3.49 -10.04 -15.75
CA VAL A 140 2.51 -9.27 -14.96
C VAL A 140 1.80 -8.21 -15.81
N ASP A 141 2.47 -7.64 -16.80
CA ASP A 141 1.97 -6.64 -17.75
C ASP A 141 0.70 -7.09 -18.50
N ARG A 142 0.55 -8.38 -18.81
CA ARG A 142 -0.67 -8.91 -19.46
C ARG A 142 -1.90 -8.92 -18.56
N VAL A 143 -1.71 -9.00 -17.26
CA VAL A 143 -2.78 -9.07 -16.26
C VAL A 143 -3.17 -7.66 -15.80
N TYR A 144 -2.26 -6.71 -15.87
CA TYR A 144 -2.38 -5.36 -15.30
C TYR A 144 -3.48 -4.50 -15.93
N LYS A 145 -3.71 -4.61 -17.23
CA LYS A 145 -4.67 -3.75 -17.96
C LYS A 145 -6.11 -3.74 -17.42
N SER A 146 -6.47 -4.69 -16.57
CA SER A 146 -7.83 -4.82 -16.02
C SER A 146 -7.97 -4.38 -14.55
N TYR A 147 -6.88 -4.02 -13.85
CA TYR A 147 -6.86 -3.89 -12.39
C TYR A 147 -6.12 -2.65 -11.87
N GLU A 148 -6.31 -1.50 -12.53
CA GLU A 148 -5.61 -0.22 -12.22
C GLU A 148 -5.69 0.23 -10.76
N LEU A 149 -6.68 -0.25 -9.98
CA LEU A 149 -6.90 0.13 -8.59
C LEU A 149 -6.60 -1.00 -7.58
N ASP A 150 -6.01 -2.10 -8.01
CA ASP A 150 -5.67 -3.19 -7.11
C ASP A 150 -4.24 -3.04 -6.56
N VAL A 151 -4.10 -2.89 -5.25
CA VAL A 151 -2.82 -2.65 -4.59
C VAL A 151 -1.81 -3.79 -4.76
N LEU A 152 -2.28 -5.04 -4.89
CA LEU A 152 -1.40 -6.18 -5.13
C LEU A 152 -0.78 -6.09 -6.52
N PHE A 153 -1.57 -5.81 -7.54
CA PHE A 153 -1.07 -5.66 -8.91
C PHE A 153 -0.17 -4.44 -9.05
N ASN A 154 -0.51 -3.31 -8.40
CA ASN A 154 0.37 -2.15 -8.36
C ASN A 154 1.72 -2.49 -7.74
N HIS A 155 1.75 -3.27 -6.64
CA HIS A 155 2.98 -3.71 -6.03
C HIS A 155 3.79 -4.64 -6.95
N LEU A 156 3.12 -5.58 -7.63
CA LEU A 156 3.77 -6.50 -8.57
C LEU A 156 4.37 -5.76 -9.76
N PHE A 157 3.64 -4.75 -10.27
CA PHE A 157 4.11 -3.91 -11.37
C PHE A 157 5.32 -3.06 -10.96
N GLU A 158 5.25 -2.38 -9.81
CA GLU A 158 6.39 -1.61 -9.28
C GLU A 158 7.62 -2.50 -9.04
N TRP A 159 7.41 -3.74 -8.62
CA TRP A 159 8.48 -4.71 -8.47
C TRP A 159 9.10 -5.08 -9.83
N ASP A 160 8.25 -5.36 -10.82
CA ASP A 160 8.69 -5.75 -12.17
C ASP A 160 9.52 -4.65 -12.83
N GLU A 161 9.10 -3.39 -12.71
CA GLU A 161 9.88 -2.23 -13.18
C GLU A 161 11.17 -2.03 -12.38
N ALA A 162 11.10 -2.17 -11.05
CA ALA A 162 12.25 -1.90 -10.19
C ALA A 162 13.38 -2.93 -10.38
N ARG A 163 13.06 -4.21 -10.58
CA ARG A 163 14.07 -5.27 -10.68
C ARG A 163 14.98 -5.12 -11.90
N GLU A 164 14.50 -4.51 -12.98
CA GLU A 164 15.30 -4.28 -14.19
C GLU A 164 16.48 -3.34 -13.96
N ASN A 165 16.44 -2.52 -12.87
CA ASN A 165 17.55 -1.65 -12.49
C ASN A 165 18.72 -2.39 -11.83
N TYR A 166 18.52 -3.65 -11.45
CA TYR A 166 19.52 -4.44 -10.72
C TYR A 166 20.01 -5.59 -11.59
N THR A 167 21.18 -5.45 -12.14
CA THR A 167 21.84 -6.43 -13.00
C THR A 167 22.95 -7.19 -12.26
N GLU A 168 23.54 -8.22 -12.87
CA GLU A 168 24.69 -8.94 -12.32
C GLU A 168 25.90 -8.01 -12.10
N GLU A 169 26.03 -6.95 -12.91
CA GLU A 169 27.09 -5.93 -12.76
C GLU A 169 26.78 -4.93 -11.64
N HIS A 170 25.51 -4.70 -11.33
CA HIS A 170 25.04 -3.76 -10.32
C HIS A 170 24.00 -4.44 -9.40
N PRO A 171 24.39 -5.44 -8.59
CA PRO A 171 23.48 -6.17 -7.74
C PRO A 171 23.09 -5.38 -6.48
N VAL A 172 22.00 -5.79 -5.84
CA VAL A 172 21.66 -5.34 -4.48
C VAL A 172 22.32 -6.24 -3.45
N GLU A 173 23.14 -5.68 -2.59
CA GLU A 173 23.72 -6.41 -1.47
C GLU A 173 22.71 -6.66 -0.36
N LEU A 174 22.49 -7.92 0.00
CA LEU A 174 21.56 -8.34 1.05
C LEU A 174 22.28 -8.66 2.38
N ASN A 175 23.16 -7.77 2.81
CA ASN A 175 24.05 -7.96 3.94
C ASN A 175 23.32 -8.20 5.30
N ILE A 176 22.06 -7.71 5.43
CA ILE A 176 21.23 -7.90 6.63
C ILE A 176 20.73 -9.36 6.76
N ILE A 177 20.53 -10.04 5.61
CA ILE A 177 19.96 -11.39 5.58
C ILE A 177 21.09 -12.43 5.52
N GLY A 178 22.24 -12.06 4.99
CA GLY A 178 23.41 -12.93 4.83
C GLY A 178 24.40 -12.35 3.82
N ASN A 179 25.45 -13.10 3.50
CA ASN A 179 26.44 -12.71 2.52
C ASN A 179 25.92 -13.06 1.09
N MET A 180 24.91 -12.32 0.63
CA MET A 180 24.18 -12.57 -0.60
C MET A 180 24.02 -11.30 -1.42
N ASP A 181 23.87 -11.49 -2.75
CA ASP A 181 23.46 -10.44 -3.68
C ASP A 181 22.17 -10.84 -4.39
N TYR A 182 21.34 -9.87 -4.68
CA TYR A 182 20.19 -10.03 -5.57
C TYR A 182 20.42 -9.25 -6.86
N TYR A 183 20.04 -9.87 -7.99
CA TYR A 183 19.96 -9.23 -9.28
C TYR A 183 18.92 -9.89 -10.19
N TYR A 184 18.55 -9.21 -11.25
CA TYR A 184 17.65 -9.69 -12.28
C TYR A 184 18.44 -10.07 -13.55
N ASP A 185 18.20 -11.27 -14.07
CA ASP A 185 18.73 -11.76 -15.35
C ASP A 185 17.55 -11.92 -16.32
N PRO A 186 17.54 -11.28 -17.50
CA PRO A 186 16.44 -11.36 -18.46
C PRO A 186 16.10 -12.80 -18.90
N ASN A 187 17.07 -13.73 -18.87
CA ASN A 187 16.89 -15.11 -19.29
C ASN A 187 16.50 -16.06 -18.13
N GLN A 188 17.01 -15.81 -16.93
CA GLN A 188 16.84 -16.64 -15.75
C GLN A 188 15.79 -16.09 -14.78
N GLY A 189 15.47 -14.79 -14.87
CA GLY A 189 14.62 -14.08 -13.92
C GLY A 189 15.37 -13.61 -12.68
N ASP A 190 14.68 -13.54 -11.55
CA ASP A 190 15.27 -13.13 -10.29
C ASP A 190 16.31 -14.13 -9.78
N VAL A 191 17.48 -13.65 -9.37
CA VAL A 191 18.61 -14.45 -8.91
C VAL A 191 19.10 -13.97 -7.55
N ILE A 192 19.28 -14.90 -6.61
CA ILE A 192 20.04 -14.68 -5.37
C ILE A 192 21.38 -15.42 -5.50
N HIS A 193 22.46 -14.67 -5.38
CA HIS A 193 23.82 -15.19 -5.40
C HIS A 193 24.35 -15.31 -3.97
N LEU A 194 24.61 -16.55 -3.54
CA LEU A 194 25.23 -16.87 -2.24
C LEU A 194 26.74 -16.73 -2.40
N LYS A 195 27.34 -15.63 -1.92
CA LYS A 195 28.78 -15.33 -2.08
C LYS A 195 29.68 -16.43 -1.48
N ASP A 196 29.30 -16.92 -0.29
CA ASP A 196 30.10 -17.94 0.43
C ASP A 196 30.14 -19.31 -0.27
N LYS A 197 29.05 -19.65 -0.96
CA LYS A 197 28.89 -20.95 -1.63
C LYS A 197 29.09 -20.88 -3.15
N ARG A 198 29.31 -19.67 -3.70
CA ARG A 198 29.36 -19.42 -5.15
C ARG A 198 28.18 -20.05 -5.89
N ARG A 199 26.98 -20.02 -5.30
CA ARG A 199 25.75 -20.60 -5.85
C ARG A 199 24.75 -19.53 -6.19
N LYS A 200 24.07 -19.68 -7.32
CA LYS A 200 22.95 -18.88 -7.76
C LYS A 200 21.66 -19.66 -7.50
N ILE A 201 20.69 -19.03 -6.89
CA ILE A 201 19.38 -19.62 -6.52
C ILE A 201 18.28 -18.70 -7.01
N SER A 202 17.24 -19.25 -7.63
CA SER A 202 16.03 -18.47 -7.90
C SER A 202 15.24 -18.26 -6.60
N PRO A 203 14.76 -17.03 -6.32
CA PRO A 203 13.88 -16.75 -5.17
C PRO A 203 12.63 -17.61 -5.11
N PHE A 204 12.20 -18.16 -6.25
CA PHE A 204 11.08 -19.11 -6.31
C PHE A 204 11.30 -20.36 -5.42
N TYR A 205 12.55 -20.79 -5.24
CA TYR A 205 12.91 -21.95 -4.43
C TYR A 205 13.34 -21.61 -3.01
N VAL A 206 13.33 -20.34 -2.64
CA VAL A 206 13.69 -19.88 -1.30
C VAL A 206 12.43 -19.86 -0.44
N SER A 207 12.53 -20.37 0.80
CA SER A 207 11.42 -20.35 1.74
C SER A 207 11.01 -18.91 2.06
N SER A 208 9.74 -18.70 2.35
CA SER A 208 9.16 -17.37 2.66
C SER A 208 9.75 -16.65 3.89
N GLY A 209 10.72 -17.25 4.55
CA GLY A 209 11.44 -16.70 5.70
C GLY A 209 12.86 -16.21 5.38
N VAL A 210 13.27 -16.22 4.12
CA VAL A 210 14.58 -15.70 3.67
C VAL A 210 14.37 -14.40 2.90
#